data_d436e5630f6b0fd5228ecfeac4b0a1b1
#
_entry.id   d436e5630f6b0fd5228ecfeac4b0a1b1
#
_cell.length_a   1.000
_cell.length_b   1.000
_cell.length_c   1.000
_cell.angle_alpha   90.00
_cell.angle_beta   90.00
_cell.angle_gamma   90.00
#
_symmetry.space_group_name_H-M   'P 1'
#
loop_
_entity.id
_entity.type
_entity.pdbx_description
1 polymer ?
#
loop_
_entity_poly.entity_id
_entity_poly.type
_entity_poly.pdbx_seq_one_letter_code
_entity_poly.pdbx_strand_id
1 'polypeptide(L)' 'MSAFKEARYHTLELLSRLDEGAIDPKYLAELLLNYMSDFEVQKFMELNEMVDFDLEEA' A
#
# COMPACT_ATOMS: atom_id res chain seq x y z
N MET A 1 -15.39 19.22 -9.25
CA MET A 1 -14.32 18.36 -8.84
C MET A 1 -13.87 18.66 -7.43
N SER A 2 -13.82 17.68 -6.64
CA SER A 2 -13.47 17.89 -5.25
C SER A 2 -11.96 17.77 -5.05
N ALA A 3 -11.48 18.42 -4.01
CA ALA A 3 -10.06 18.33 -3.69
C ALA A 3 -9.69 16.88 -3.36
N PHE A 4 -10.65 16.15 -2.81
CA PHE A 4 -10.40 14.76 -2.50
C PHE A 4 -10.03 13.96 -3.74
N LYS A 5 -10.75 14.19 -4.82
CA LYS A 5 -10.49 13.46 -6.04
C LYS A 5 -9.13 13.82 -6.60
N GLU A 6 -8.78 15.09 -6.51
CA GLU A 6 -7.48 15.51 -7.01
C GLU A 6 -6.36 14.93 -6.16
N ALA A 7 -6.59 14.87 -4.85
CA ALA A 7 -5.55 14.37 -3.96
C ALA A 7 -5.28 12.89 -4.18
N ARG A 8 -6.22 12.18 -4.74
CA ARG A 8 -6.05 10.76 -4.94
C ARG A 8 -5.86 10.38 -6.40
N TYR A 9 -5.59 11.35 -7.23
CA TYR A 9 -5.48 11.07 -8.66
C TYR A 9 -4.43 10.01 -8.97
N HIS A 10 -3.24 10.17 -8.41
CA HIS A 10 -2.17 9.22 -8.72
C HIS A 10 -2.44 7.86 -8.10
N THR A 11 -3.08 7.84 -6.95
CA THR A 11 -3.45 6.60 -6.32
C THR A 11 -4.39 5.81 -7.21
N LEU A 12 -5.40 6.49 -7.73
CA LEU A 12 -6.38 5.84 -8.58
C LEU A 12 -5.76 5.38 -9.89
N GLU A 13 -4.84 6.17 -10.42
CA GLU A 13 -4.16 5.78 -11.64
C GLU A 13 -3.36 4.51 -11.44
N LEU A 14 -2.66 4.43 -10.31
CA LEU A 14 -1.84 3.26 -10.03
C LEU A 14 -2.70 2.02 -9.85
N LEU A 15 -3.83 2.18 -9.15
CA LEU A 15 -4.76 1.07 -8.98
C LEU A 15 -5.29 0.59 -10.32
N SER A 16 -5.54 1.52 -11.23
CA SER A 16 -6.02 1.16 -12.54
C SER A 16 -5.00 0.34 -13.31
N ARG A 17 -3.73 0.70 -13.19
CA ARG A 17 -2.68 -0.05 -13.85
C ARG A 17 -2.54 -1.45 -13.29
N LEU A 18 -2.73 -1.59 -11.99
CA LEU A 18 -2.72 -2.91 -11.39
C LEU A 18 -3.89 -3.74 -11.91
N ASP A 19 -5.04 -3.10 -12.03
CA ASP A 19 -6.24 -3.77 -12.47
C ASP A 19 -6.09 -4.27 -13.90
N GLU A 20 -5.38 -3.51 -14.71
CA GLU A 20 -5.16 -3.86 -16.10
C GLU A 20 -4.05 -4.88 -16.28
N GLY A 21 -3.31 -5.14 -15.24
CA GLY A 21 -2.20 -6.06 -15.35
C GLY A 21 -0.95 -5.45 -15.92
N ALA A 22 -0.90 -4.11 -15.98
CA ALA A 22 0.26 -3.42 -16.53
C ALA A 22 1.45 -3.43 -15.57
N ILE A 23 1.18 -3.63 -14.28
CA ILE A 23 2.22 -3.64 -13.26
C ILE A 23 2.07 -4.90 -12.43
N ASP A 24 3.16 -5.58 -12.18
CA ASP A 24 3.14 -6.77 -11.34
C ASP A 24 2.90 -6.35 -9.88
N PRO A 25 1.86 -6.89 -9.23
CA PRO A 25 1.53 -6.47 -7.87
C PRO A 25 2.66 -6.71 -6.87
N LYS A 26 3.37 -7.80 -6.98
CA LYS A 26 4.45 -8.08 -6.04
C LYS A 26 5.59 -7.08 -6.22
N TYR A 27 5.92 -6.80 -7.46
CA TYR A 27 6.97 -5.84 -7.74
C TYR A 27 6.60 -4.46 -7.21
N LEU A 28 5.35 -4.06 -7.42
CA LEU A 28 4.88 -2.78 -6.93
C LEU A 28 4.92 -2.73 -5.41
N ALA A 29 4.50 -3.82 -4.77
CA ALA A 29 4.52 -3.85 -3.32
C ALA A 29 5.93 -3.67 -2.78
N GLU A 30 6.90 -4.31 -3.42
CA GLU A 30 8.28 -4.19 -2.98
C GLU A 30 8.78 -2.76 -3.14
N LEU A 31 8.42 -2.13 -4.24
CA LEU A 31 8.83 -0.75 -4.45
C LEU A 31 8.22 0.17 -3.40
N LEU A 32 6.96 -0.02 -3.10
CA LEU A 32 6.29 0.81 -2.11
C LEU A 32 6.88 0.60 -0.73
N LEU A 33 7.17 -0.64 -0.38
CA LEU A 33 7.74 -0.94 0.92
C LEU A 33 9.12 -0.34 1.07
N ASN A 34 9.88 -0.31 -0.02
CA ASN A 34 11.19 0.33 0.02
C ASN A 34 11.08 1.83 0.16
N TYR A 35 10.01 2.39 -0.34
CA TYR A 35 9.81 3.84 -0.26
C TYR A 35 9.37 4.26 1.14
N MET A 36 8.58 3.44 1.79
CA MET A 36 8.03 3.76 3.10
C MET A 36 9.05 3.46 4.18
N SER A 37 8.99 4.23 5.27
CA SER A 37 9.80 3.91 6.43
C SER A 37 9.22 2.69 7.14
N ASP A 38 10.05 2.05 7.95
CA ASP A 38 9.59 0.89 8.69
C ASP A 38 8.42 1.25 9.61
N PHE A 39 8.48 2.45 10.17
CA PHE A 39 7.39 2.91 11.02
C PHE A 39 6.09 3.02 10.24
N GLU A 40 6.17 3.52 9.02
CA GLU A 40 4.98 3.64 8.18
C GLU A 40 4.43 2.27 7.82
N VAL A 41 5.31 1.32 7.56
CA VAL A 41 4.87 -0.03 7.24
C VAL A 41 4.16 -0.63 8.45
N GLN A 42 4.70 -0.40 9.63
CA GLN A 42 4.08 -0.91 10.84
C GLN A 42 2.69 -0.31 11.02
N LYS A 43 2.57 0.99 10.82
CA LYS A 43 1.27 1.64 10.96
C LYS A 43 0.28 1.11 9.95
N PHE A 44 0.74 0.89 8.74
CA PHE A 44 -0.12 0.35 7.70
C PHE A 44 -0.63 -1.03 8.11
N MET A 45 0.25 -1.86 8.63
CA MET A 45 -0.15 -3.20 9.04
C MET A 45 -1.16 -3.17 10.18
N GLU A 46 -0.95 -2.25 11.13
CA GLU A 46 -1.87 -2.15 12.24
C GLU A 46 -3.25 -1.70 11.81
N LEU A 47 -3.28 -0.72 10.92
CA LEU A 47 -4.55 -0.19 10.44
C LEU A 47 -5.35 -1.22 9.66
N ASN A 48 -4.66 -2.14 9.03
CA ASN A 48 -5.31 -3.15 8.22
C ASN A 48 -5.33 -4.51 8.91
N GLU A 49 -5.01 -4.52 10.20
CA GLU A 49 -5.09 -5.73 11.01
C GLU A 49 -4.25 -6.86 10.44
N MET A 50 -3.10 -6.49 9.92
CA MET A 50 -2.17 -7.48 9.38
C MET A 50 -1.18 -7.96 10.41
N VAL A 51 -1.15 -7.30 11.56
CA VAL A 51 -0.25 -7.71 12.63
C VAL A 51 -0.89 -8.85 13.40
N ASP A 52 -0.14 -9.92 13.53
CA ASP A 52 -0.60 -11.08 14.25
C ASP A 52 0.26 -11.23 15.50
N PHE A 53 -0.27 -10.81 16.60
CA PHE A 53 0.52 -10.80 17.84
C PHE A 53 0.89 -12.19 18.29
N ASP A 54 0.10 -13.16 17.93
CA ASP A 54 0.43 -14.52 18.28
C ASP A 54 1.68 -14.97 17.57
N LEU A 55 1.82 -14.56 16.32
CA LEU A 55 2.99 -14.90 15.55
C LEU A 55 4.23 -14.27 16.13
N GLU A 56 4.09 -13.06 16.60
CA GLU A 56 5.24 -12.35 17.13
C GLU A 56 5.85 -13.06 18.30
N GLU A 57 5.02 -13.72 19.02
CA GLU A 57 5.50 -14.40 20.20
C GLU A 57 6.15 -15.72 19.90
N ALA A 58 5.84 -16.24 18.74
CA ALA A 58 6.41 -17.53 18.37
C ALA A 58 7.87 -17.39 17.94
#